data_f0d3b7efa19abce2dabe399076ee19f6
#
_entry.id   f0d3b7efa19abce2dabe399076ee19f6
#
_cell.length_a   1.000
_cell.length_b   1.000
_cell.length_c   1.000
_cell.angle_alpha   90.00
_cell.angle_beta   90.00
_cell.angle_gamma   90.00
#
_symmetry.space_group_name_H-M   'P 1'
#
loop_
_entity.id
_entity.type
_entity.pdbx_description
1 polymer ?
#
loop_
_entity_poly.entity_id
_entity_poly.type
_entity_poly.pdbx_seq_one_letter_code
_entity_poly.pdbx_strand_id
1 'polypeptide(L)'
;MKPQQLKREDTALLVVDVQERLAAAMDPEALSQVLSRLGALIEGARVLGLPIAVTEQYPKGLGHTVPPIRERLGDVPVIEKLKFSSLDDAVRARFSGRRNVVVAGMETHVCVYQTVRDLVLEGRHPVVCMDAVLSRKTVDRQAGIELARAAGATLSSVEAVLFDLLGVAGTPEFKRISAAVK
;
A
#
# COMPACT_ATOMS: atom_id res chain seq x y z
N MET A 1 -18.22 10.97 -5.28
CA MET A 1 -16.94 11.48 -4.71
C MET A 1 -16.39 12.54 -5.68
N LYS A 2 -15.90 13.69 -5.20
CA LYS A 2 -15.28 14.70 -6.09
C LYS A 2 -13.88 14.19 -6.51
N PRO A 3 -13.46 14.40 -7.77
CA PRO A 3 -12.10 14.11 -8.18
C PRO A 3 -11.12 14.87 -7.28
N GLN A 4 -10.08 14.20 -6.81
CA GLN A 4 -9.07 14.79 -5.94
C GLN A 4 -7.69 14.41 -6.47
N GLN A 5 -6.87 15.41 -6.77
CA GLN A 5 -5.46 15.23 -7.09
C GLN A 5 -4.70 14.85 -5.83
N LEU A 6 -3.81 13.87 -5.93
CA LEU A 6 -2.90 13.51 -4.85
C LEU A 6 -1.76 14.55 -4.77
N LYS A 7 -1.47 15.01 -3.57
CA LYS A 7 -0.37 15.94 -3.30
C LYS A 7 0.65 15.28 -2.38
N ARG A 8 1.94 15.49 -2.63
CA ARG A 8 3.03 14.89 -1.85
C ARG A 8 2.94 15.24 -0.36
N GLU A 9 2.64 16.51 -0.06
CA GLU A 9 2.53 17.04 1.30
C GLU A 9 1.33 16.48 2.08
N ASP A 10 0.35 15.87 1.41
CA ASP A 10 -0.91 15.38 1.99
C ASP A 10 -1.08 13.86 1.83
N THR A 11 -0.05 13.17 1.36
CA THR A 11 -0.10 11.73 1.03
C THR A 11 0.94 10.94 1.82
N ALA A 12 0.56 9.74 2.26
CA ALA A 12 1.42 8.72 2.87
C ALA A 12 1.21 7.36 2.19
N LEU A 13 2.18 6.45 2.32
CA LEU A 13 2.10 5.06 1.85
C LEU A 13 1.98 4.10 3.02
N LEU A 14 1.02 3.19 2.96
CA LEU A 14 0.85 2.06 3.88
C LEU A 14 1.05 0.73 3.15
N VAL A 15 2.06 -0.02 3.57
CA VAL A 15 2.32 -1.39 3.12
C VAL A 15 1.81 -2.36 4.18
N VAL A 16 0.79 -3.14 3.81
CA VAL A 16 0.05 -4.01 4.73
C VAL A 16 0.53 -5.45 4.59
N ASP A 17 1.14 -6.01 5.62
CA ASP A 17 1.34 -7.45 5.89
C ASP A 17 1.87 -8.30 4.72
N VAL A 18 2.88 -7.83 3.99
CA VAL A 18 3.49 -8.58 2.87
C VAL A 18 4.50 -9.58 3.45
N GLN A 19 3.99 -10.62 4.13
CA GLN A 19 4.75 -11.53 4.97
C GLN A 19 4.96 -12.91 4.33
N GLU A 20 6.04 -13.59 4.76
CA GLU A 20 6.55 -14.84 4.20
C GLU A 20 5.48 -15.93 4.05
N ARG A 21 4.71 -16.22 5.12
CA ARG A 21 3.70 -17.30 5.08
C ARG A 21 2.46 -16.93 4.28
N LEU A 22 2.09 -15.63 4.25
CA LEU A 22 1.03 -15.17 3.36
C LEU A 22 1.47 -15.25 1.91
N ALA A 23 2.67 -14.76 1.60
CA ALA A 23 3.25 -14.81 0.26
C ALA A 23 3.36 -16.26 -0.26
N ALA A 24 3.83 -17.18 0.58
CA ALA A 24 3.94 -18.61 0.21
C ALA A 24 2.60 -19.29 -0.11
N ALA A 25 1.48 -18.72 0.34
CA ALA A 25 0.14 -19.23 0.08
C ALA A 25 -0.55 -18.60 -1.15
N MET A 26 0.11 -17.62 -1.80
CA MET A 26 -0.40 -16.93 -2.98
C MET A 26 -0.07 -17.70 -4.26
N ASP A 27 -0.80 -17.40 -5.34
CA ASP A 27 -0.39 -17.81 -6.67
C ASP A 27 0.97 -17.18 -7.03
N PRO A 28 1.98 -17.97 -7.45
CA PRO A 28 3.34 -17.47 -7.64
C PRO A 28 3.47 -16.38 -8.71
N GLU A 29 2.70 -16.47 -9.80
CA GLU A 29 2.73 -15.50 -10.89
C GLU A 29 2.11 -14.18 -10.45
N ALA A 30 0.93 -14.22 -9.84
CA ALA A 30 0.26 -13.06 -9.28
C ALA A 30 1.11 -12.40 -8.18
N LEU A 31 1.75 -13.20 -7.33
CA LEU A 31 2.66 -12.70 -6.30
C LEU A 31 3.83 -11.94 -6.92
N SER A 32 4.49 -12.51 -7.91
CA SER A 32 5.63 -11.87 -8.60
C SER A 32 5.25 -10.52 -9.18
N GLN A 33 4.08 -10.44 -9.85
CA GLN A 33 3.57 -9.18 -10.41
C GLN A 33 3.30 -8.15 -9.32
N VAL A 34 2.61 -8.53 -8.24
CA VAL A 34 2.29 -7.63 -7.12
C VAL A 34 3.56 -7.16 -6.40
N LEU A 35 4.53 -8.02 -6.16
CA LEU A 35 5.80 -7.63 -5.54
C LEU A 35 6.59 -6.65 -6.41
N SER A 36 6.58 -6.81 -7.74
CA SER A 36 7.17 -5.86 -8.67
C SER A 36 6.51 -4.49 -8.57
N ARG A 37 5.17 -4.43 -8.65
CA ARG A 37 4.40 -3.19 -8.53
C ARG A 37 4.56 -2.52 -7.17
N LEU A 38 4.53 -3.29 -6.10
CA LEU A 38 4.77 -2.79 -4.75
C LEU A 38 6.19 -2.23 -4.59
N GLY A 39 7.18 -2.90 -5.19
CA GLY A 39 8.55 -2.40 -5.25
C GLY A 39 8.67 -1.04 -5.94
N ALA A 40 7.99 -0.86 -7.07
CA ALA A 40 7.91 0.41 -7.78
C ALA A 40 7.22 1.50 -6.94
N LEU A 41 6.14 1.14 -6.24
CA LEU A 41 5.41 2.06 -5.36
C LEU A 41 6.28 2.55 -4.20
N ILE A 42 7.01 1.64 -3.54
CA ILE A 42 7.94 1.99 -2.44
C ILE A 42 9.06 2.91 -2.95
N GLU A 43 9.69 2.55 -4.09
CA GLU A 43 10.74 3.39 -4.70
C GLU A 43 10.19 4.78 -5.04
N GLY A 44 9.01 4.86 -5.67
CA GLY A 44 8.37 6.14 -5.97
C GLY A 44 8.05 6.96 -4.73
N ALA A 45 7.52 6.33 -3.67
CA ALA A 45 7.25 6.99 -2.40
C ALA A 45 8.54 7.57 -1.76
N ARG A 46 9.65 6.83 -1.81
CA ARG A 46 10.97 7.31 -1.33
C ARG A 46 11.47 8.50 -2.16
N VAL A 47 11.41 8.40 -3.49
CA VAL A 47 11.80 9.48 -4.41
C VAL A 47 11.02 10.76 -4.14
N LEU A 48 9.72 10.63 -3.84
CA LEU A 48 8.81 11.74 -3.60
C LEU A 48 8.81 12.23 -2.14
N GLY A 49 9.57 11.57 -1.23
CA GLY A 49 9.65 11.93 0.19
C GLY A 49 8.35 11.66 0.97
N LEU A 50 7.54 10.69 0.55
CA LEU A 50 6.33 10.34 1.29
C LEU A 50 6.66 9.60 2.60
N PRO A 51 5.93 9.83 3.69
CA PRO A 51 5.98 8.95 4.85
C PRO A 51 5.51 7.54 4.47
N ILE A 52 6.27 6.52 4.90
CA ILE A 52 5.94 5.11 4.66
C ILE A 52 5.74 4.43 6.01
N ALA A 53 4.64 3.71 6.18
CA ALA A 53 4.44 2.75 7.25
C ALA A 53 4.34 1.34 6.68
N VAL A 54 4.86 0.37 7.43
CA VAL A 54 4.83 -1.05 7.09
C VAL A 54 4.31 -1.80 8.29
N THR A 55 3.37 -2.72 8.07
CA THR A 55 2.85 -3.55 9.15
C THR A 55 3.16 -5.03 8.97
N GLU A 56 3.27 -5.75 10.09
CA GLU A 56 3.34 -7.20 10.17
C GLU A 56 2.28 -7.72 11.13
N GLN A 57 1.37 -8.54 10.60
CA GLN A 57 0.34 -9.24 11.37
C GLN A 57 0.97 -10.43 12.09
N TYR A 58 0.94 -10.44 13.43
CA TYR A 58 1.36 -11.60 14.24
C TYR A 58 2.61 -12.32 13.68
N PRO A 59 3.79 -11.67 13.66
CA PRO A 59 4.97 -12.19 12.93
C PRO A 59 5.46 -13.55 13.45
N LYS A 60 5.20 -13.90 14.71
CA LYS A 60 5.44 -15.25 15.23
C LYS A 60 4.68 -16.33 14.45
N GLY A 61 3.51 -16.00 13.91
CA GLY A 61 2.67 -16.90 13.11
C GLY A 61 2.89 -16.77 11.61
N LEU A 62 3.07 -15.57 11.08
CA LEU A 62 3.09 -15.30 9.65
C LEU A 62 4.49 -15.05 9.07
N GLY A 63 5.53 -15.00 9.91
CA GLY A 63 6.87 -14.61 9.49
C GLY A 63 7.02 -13.11 9.30
N HIS A 64 8.13 -12.70 8.73
CA HIS A 64 8.45 -11.29 8.49
C HIS A 64 8.11 -10.84 7.08
N THR A 65 8.19 -9.55 6.85
CA THR A 65 8.07 -8.95 5.51
C THR A 65 9.06 -9.63 4.56
N VAL A 66 8.58 -10.07 3.39
CA VAL A 66 9.40 -10.79 2.40
C VAL A 66 10.65 -9.99 2.00
N PRO A 67 11.82 -10.67 1.81
CA PRO A 67 13.09 -10.00 1.55
C PRO A 67 13.07 -8.95 0.44
N PRO A 68 12.45 -9.20 -0.76
CA PRO A 68 12.45 -8.20 -1.84
C PRO A 68 11.78 -6.87 -1.47
N ILE A 69 10.81 -6.91 -0.57
CA ILE A 69 10.12 -5.71 -0.06
C ILE A 69 10.91 -5.10 1.10
N ARG A 70 11.42 -5.92 2.02
CA ARG A 70 12.22 -5.45 3.15
C ARG A 70 13.45 -4.66 2.71
N GLU A 71 14.16 -5.14 1.69
CA GLU A 71 15.33 -4.47 1.10
C GLU A 71 14.98 -3.09 0.55
N ARG A 72 13.84 -2.96 -0.15
CA ARG A 72 13.38 -1.67 -0.70
C ARG A 72 12.92 -0.67 0.36
N LEU A 73 12.43 -1.17 1.48
CA LEU A 73 12.02 -0.33 2.62
C LEU A 73 13.23 0.25 3.37
N GLY A 74 14.38 -0.44 3.38
CA GLY A 74 15.59 0.00 4.05
C GLY A 74 15.38 0.16 5.56
N ASP A 75 15.53 1.35 6.08
CA ASP A 75 15.44 1.69 7.50
C ASP A 75 14.01 2.03 7.99
N VAL A 76 12.99 1.90 7.12
CA VAL A 76 11.59 2.08 7.54
C VAL A 76 11.26 1.06 8.63
N PRO A 77 10.82 1.50 9.83
CA PRO A 77 10.48 0.59 10.92
C PRO A 77 9.22 -0.19 10.59
N VAL A 78 9.23 -1.47 10.95
CA VAL A 78 8.06 -2.35 10.87
C VAL A 78 7.22 -2.19 12.12
N ILE A 79 5.91 -2.10 11.97
CA ILE A 79 4.93 -2.00 13.04
C ILE A 79 4.21 -3.35 13.17
N GLU A 80 4.47 -4.06 14.26
CA GLU A 80 3.78 -5.33 14.56
C GLU A 80 2.37 -5.08 15.08
N LYS A 81 1.41 -5.89 14.64
CA LYS A 81 0.01 -5.79 15.07
C LYS A 81 -0.65 -7.14 15.27
N LEU A 82 -1.68 -7.18 16.12
CA LEU A 82 -2.57 -8.32 16.30
C LEU A 82 -3.94 -8.09 15.67
N LYS A 83 -4.41 -6.84 15.59
CA LYS A 83 -5.64 -6.48 14.88
C LYS A 83 -5.44 -6.65 13.37
N PHE A 84 -6.49 -7.02 12.66
CA PHE A 84 -6.41 -7.11 11.20
C PHE A 84 -6.23 -5.75 10.54
N SER A 85 -6.93 -4.72 11.01
CA SER A 85 -6.68 -3.35 10.58
C SER A 85 -5.26 -2.91 10.98
N SER A 86 -4.57 -2.25 10.06
CA SER A 86 -3.24 -1.66 10.31
C SER A 86 -3.30 -0.29 10.96
N LEU A 87 -4.50 0.23 11.22
CA LEU A 87 -4.66 1.58 11.77
C LEU A 87 -4.57 1.55 13.30
N ASP A 88 -3.36 1.57 13.81
CA ASP A 88 -3.03 1.76 15.22
C ASP A 88 -2.36 3.12 15.48
N ASP A 89 -1.99 3.40 16.73
CA ASP A 89 -1.42 4.69 17.11
C ASP A 89 -0.05 4.96 16.47
N ALA A 90 0.77 3.92 16.24
CA ALA A 90 2.07 4.07 15.59
C ALA A 90 1.91 4.45 14.11
N VAL A 91 0.96 3.82 13.40
CA VAL A 91 0.61 4.16 12.00
C VAL A 91 0.01 5.57 11.93
N ARG A 92 -0.91 5.91 12.86
CA ARG A 92 -1.50 7.26 12.95
C ARG A 92 -0.44 8.34 13.15
N ALA A 93 0.51 8.12 14.06
CA ALA A 93 1.62 9.04 14.31
C ALA A 93 2.49 9.24 13.06
N ARG A 94 2.79 8.14 12.33
CA ARG A 94 3.57 8.18 11.08
C ARG A 94 2.88 8.99 9.98
N PHE A 95 1.55 9.03 9.98
CA PHE A 95 0.73 9.73 8.99
C PHE A 95 0.16 11.06 9.51
N SER A 96 0.75 11.63 10.55
CA SER A 96 0.31 12.92 11.09
C SER A 96 0.26 13.98 9.99
N GLY A 97 -0.88 14.68 9.88
CA GLY A 97 -1.11 15.70 8.85
C GLY A 97 -1.37 15.16 7.43
N ARG A 98 -1.39 13.83 7.20
CA ARG A 98 -1.64 13.24 5.88
C ARG A 98 -3.08 12.78 5.76
N ARG A 99 -3.81 13.35 4.81
CA ARG A 99 -5.19 12.98 4.54
C ARG A 99 -5.30 11.79 3.62
N ASN A 100 -4.48 11.74 2.56
CA ASN A 100 -4.48 10.66 1.59
C ASN A 100 -3.56 9.54 2.08
N VAL A 101 -4.05 8.30 2.04
CA VAL A 101 -3.26 7.11 2.36
C VAL A 101 -3.31 6.14 1.19
N VAL A 102 -2.20 6.00 0.48
CA VAL A 102 -2.05 4.97 -0.55
C VAL A 102 -1.86 3.64 0.17
N VAL A 103 -2.70 2.66 -0.15
CA VAL A 103 -2.73 1.35 0.52
C VAL A 103 -2.39 0.25 -0.47
N ALA A 104 -1.44 -0.61 -0.10
CA ALA A 104 -1.03 -1.80 -0.84
C ALA A 104 -0.70 -2.94 0.13
N GLY A 105 -0.66 -4.19 -0.35
CA GLY A 105 -0.28 -5.37 0.45
C GLY A 105 -1.32 -6.47 0.51
N MET A 106 -1.39 -7.21 1.62
CA MET A 106 -2.13 -8.48 1.78
C MET A 106 -2.90 -8.56 3.10
N GLU A 107 -3.95 -9.36 3.22
CA GLU A 107 -4.81 -9.83 2.13
C GLU A 107 -5.87 -8.77 1.83
N THR A 108 -6.20 -8.60 0.57
CA THR A 108 -7.10 -7.55 0.08
C THR A 108 -8.45 -7.53 0.81
N HIS A 109 -9.05 -8.70 1.05
CA HIS A 109 -10.38 -8.86 1.67
C HIS A 109 -10.37 -8.86 3.21
N VAL A 110 -9.19 -8.87 3.84
CA VAL A 110 -9.07 -8.88 5.31
C VAL A 110 -8.35 -7.62 5.78
N CYS A 111 -7.03 -7.68 5.90
CA CYS A 111 -6.25 -6.59 6.52
C CYS A 111 -6.32 -5.29 5.70
N VAL A 112 -6.23 -5.37 4.36
CA VAL A 112 -6.34 -4.19 3.50
C VAL A 112 -7.73 -3.57 3.61
N TYR A 113 -8.80 -4.36 3.43
CA TYR A 113 -10.17 -3.84 3.52
C TYR A 113 -10.50 -3.24 4.89
N GLN A 114 -10.17 -3.94 5.98
CA GLN A 114 -10.45 -3.41 7.33
C GLN A 114 -9.68 -2.12 7.60
N THR A 115 -8.44 -2.02 7.12
CA THR A 115 -7.65 -0.79 7.21
C THR A 115 -8.29 0.35 6.41
N VAL A 116 -8.72 0.07 5.18
CA VAL A 116 -9.43 1.04 4.31
C VAL A 116 -10.69 1.56 5.00
N ARG A 117 -11.52 0.66 5.52
CA ARG A 117 -12.74 1.02 6.26
C ARG A 117 -12.42 1.96 7.43
N ASP A 118 -11.43 1.61 8.23
CA ASP A 118 -11.08 2.39 9.42
C ASP A 118 -10.46 3.75 9.06
N LEU A 119 -9.67 3.84 7.97
CA LEU A 119 -9.19 5.11 7.43
C LEU A 119 -10.35 6.03 7.02
N VAL A 120 -11.37 5.49 6.34
CA VAL A 120 -12.57 6.27 5.96
C VAL A 120 -13.34 6.74 7.18
N LEU A 121 -13.51 5.88 8.19
CA LEU A 121 -14.18 6.24 9.45
C LEU A 121 -13.45 7.37 10.20
N GLU A 122 -12.13 7.48 10.06
CA GLU A 122 -11.32 8.59 10.59
C GLU A 122 -11.30 9.84 9.68
N GLY A 123 -12.08 9.86 8.60
CA GLY A 123 -12.14 10.99 7.66
C GLY A 123 -10.91 11.10 6.74
N ARG A 124 -10.06 10.09 6.69
CA ARG A 124 -8.96 10.00 5.72
C ARG A 124 -9.47 9.52 4.36
N HIS A 125 -8.66 9.70 3.35
CA HIS A 125 -8.96 9.30 1.97
C HIS A 125 -8.03 8.16 1.53
N PRO A 126 -8.44 6.89 1.67
CA PRO A 126 -7.64 5.77 1.19
C PRO A 126 -7.67 5.65 -0.34
N VAL A 127 -6.51 5.38 -0.93
CA VAL A 127 -6.31 5.10 -2.34
C VAL A 127 -5.70 3.70 -2.46
N VAL A 128 -6.46 2.74 -2.98
CA VAL A 128 -6.00 1.34 -3.10
C VAL A 128 -5.37 1.12 -4.47
N CYS A 129 -4.10 0.71 -4.51
CA CYS A 129 -3.43 0.28 -5.73
C CYS A 129 -3.85 -1.15 -6.06
N MET A 130 -4.77 -1.31 -7.01
CA MET A 130 -5.34 -2.62 -7.37
C MET A 130 -4.30 -3.62 -7.89
N ASP A 131 -3.24 -3.16 -8.50
CA ASP A 131 -2.12 -3.94 -9.01
C ASP A 131 -1.03 -4.23 -7.96
N ALA A 132 -1.19 -3.69 -6.75
CA ALA A 132 -0.30 -3.91 -5.60
C ALA A 132 -1.01 -4.51 -4.37
N VAL A 133 -2.21 -5.09 -4.55
CA VAL A 133 -2.92 -5.85 -3.51
C VAL A 133 -3.22 -7.27 -3.97
N LEU A 134 -3.15 -8.25 -3.04
CA LEU A 134 -3.32 -9.66 -3.35
C LEU A 134 -4.09 -10.40 -2.24
N SER A 135 -4.73 -11.49 -2.60
CA SER A 135 -5.32 -12.49 -1.71
C SER A 135 -5.09 -13.88 -2.28
N ARG A 136 -5.10 -14.90 -1.42
CA ARG A 136 -4.88 -16.31 -1.80
C ARG A 136 -5.83 -16.81 -2.88
N LYS A 137 -7.04 -16.28 -2.94
CA LYS A 137 -8.04 -16.60 -3.96
C LYS A 137 -8.43 -15.36 -4.74
N THR A 138 -8.58 -15.49 -6.05
CA THR A 138 -8.99 -14.41 -6.93
C THR A 138 -10.35 -13.83 -6.53
N VAL A 139 -11.31 -14.69 -6.14
CA VAL A 139 -12.64 -14.24 -5.69
C VAL A 139 -12.55 -13.36 -4.42
N ASP A 140 -11.68 -13.72 -3.48
CA ASP A 140 -11.49 -12.96 -2.24
C ASP A 140 -10.81 -11.61 -2.53
N ARG A 141 -9.85 -11.58 -3.47
CA ARG A 141 -9.23 -10.34 -3.94
C ARG A 141 -10.27 -9.41 -4.57
N GLN A 142 -11.10 -9.92 -5.45
CA GLN A 142 -12.19 -9.17 -6.10
C GLN A 142 -13.17 -8.63 -5.06
N ALA A 143 -13.64 -9.48 -4.14
CA ALA A 143 -14.52 -9.08 -3.05
C ALA A 143 -13.91 -7.97 -2.19
N GLY A 144 -12.63 -8.08 -1.84
CA GLY A 144 -11.91 -7.05 -1.07
C GLY A 144 -11.82 -5.71 -1.78
N ILE A 145 -11.60 -5.72 -3.10
CA ILE A 145 -11.58 -4.50 -3.94
C ILE A 145 -12.97 -3.84 -3.94
N GLU A 146 -14.04 -4.61 -4.16
CA GLU A 146 -15.41 -4.07 -4.15
C GLU A 146 -15.83 -3.56 -2.76
N LEU A 147 -15.45 -4.25 -1.70
CA LEU A 147 -15.68 -3.78 -0.33
C LEU A 147 -14.92 -2.47 -0.04
N ALA A 148 -13.67 -2.35 -0.48
CA ALA A 148 -12.89 -1.12 -0.34
C ALA A 148 -13.53 0.05 -1.09
N ARG A 149 -14.00 -0.19 -2.33
CA ARG A 149 -14.75 0.79 -3.12
C ARG A 149 -16.04 1.23 -2.41
N ALA A 150 -16.83 0.29 -1.93
CA ALA A 150 -18.08 0.54 -1.21
C ALA A 150 -17.85 1.31 0.09
N ALA A 151 -16.73 1.06 0.78
CA ALA A 151 -16.34 1.82 1.97
C ALA A 151 -15.93 3.28 1.67
N GLY A 152 -15.68 3.65 0.41
CA GLY A 152 -15.32 5.01 0.01
C GLY A 152 -13.87 5.20 -0.44
N ALA A 153 -13.10 4.12 -0.65
CA ALA A 153 -11.76 4.22 -1.22
C ALA A 153 -11.79 4.63 -2.70
N THR A 154 -10.78 5.36 -3.11
CA THR A 154 -10.44 5.49 -4.53
C THR A 154 -9.64 4.25 -4.96
N LEU A 155 -10.03 3.65 -6.08
CA LEU A 155 -9.26 2.57 -6.69
C LEU A 155 -8.36 3.14 -7.79
N SER A 156 -7.10 2.73 -7.80
CA SER A 156 -6.10 3.22 -8.73
C SER A 156 -5.08 2.11 -9.07
N SER A 157 -4.07 2.44 -9.84
CA SER A 157 -2.88 1.61 -10.06
C SER A 157 -1.64 2.32 -9.51
N VAL A 158 -0.56 1.56 -9.33
CA VAL A 158 0.73 2.11 -8.87
C VAL A 158 1.21 3.23 -9.79
N GLU A 159 1.17 3.00 -11.09
CA GLU A 159 1.61 3.98 -12.08
C GLU A 159 0.77 5.26 -12.03
N ALA A 160 -0.56 5.13 -12.01
CA ALA A 160 -1.47 6.27 -11.94
C ALA A 160 -1.25 7.11 -10.67
N VAL A 161 -1.08 6.47 -9.50
CA VAL A 161 -0.78 7.15 -8.24
C VAL A 161 0.55 7.91 -8.31
N LEU A 162 1.60 7.26 -8.81
CA LEU A 162 2.93 7.88 -8.88
C LEU A 162 2.98 9.05 -9.86
N PHE A 163 2.31 8.96 -11.01
CA PHE A 163 2.27 10.06 -11.96
C PHE A 163 1.34 11.21 -11.52
N ASP A 164 0.27 10.93 -10.78
CA ASP A 164 -0.56 11.96 -10.16
C ASP A 164 0.24 12.75 -9.11
N LEU A 165 1.02 12.07 -8.27
CA LEU A 165 1.92 12.68 -7.28
C LEU A 165 3.10 13.45 -7.92
N LEU A 166 3.59 13.02 -9.09
CA LEU A 166 4.63 13.72 -9.84
C LEU A 166 4.12 15.03 -10.43
N GLY A 167 2.95 15.00 -11.05
CA GLY A 167 2.28 16.14 -11.69
C GLY A 167 2.93 16.63 -12.98
N VAL A 168 4.26 16.46 -13.16
CA VAL A 168 5.00 16.95 -14.33
C VAL A 168 6.07 15.95 -14.80
N ALA A 169 6.29 15.89 -16.11
CA ALA A 169 7.36 15.09 -16.72
C ALA A 169 8.70 15.85 -16.76
N GLY A 170 9.79 15.13 -17.09
CA GLY A 170 11.10 15.73 -17.39
C GLY A 170 12.00 16.01 -16.19
N THR A 171 11.52 15.81 -14.96
CA THR A 171 12.31 15.99 -13.73
C THR A 171 13.22 14.79 -13.43
N PRO A 172 14.23 14.91 -12.56
CA PRO A 172 15.02 13.77 -12.10
C PRO A 172 14.15 12.68 -11.46
N GLU A 173 13.15 13.07 -10.66
CA GLU A 173 12.18 12.15 -10.03
C GLU A 173 11.37 11.40 -11.10
N PHE A 174 10.90 12.10 -12.15
CA PHE A 174 10.20 11.47 -13.26
C PHE A 174 11.03 10.38 -13.93
N LYS A 175 12.33 10.60 -14.18
CA LYS A 175 13.20 9.60 -14.77
C LYS A 175 13.30 8.33 -13.91
N ARG A 176 13.45 8.50 -12.60
CA ARG A 176 13.53 7.38 -11.65
C ARG A 176 12.22 6.62 -11.57
N ILE A 177 11.10 7.31 -11.40
CA ILE A 177 9.77 6.69 -11.29
C ILE A 177 9.37 6.01 -12.60
N SER A 178 9.57 6.67 -13.75
CA SER A 178 9.30 6.08 -15.07
C SER A 178 10.12 4.82 -15.35
N ALA A 179 11.33 4.71 -14.80
CA ALA A 179 12.12 3.48 -14.89
C ALA A 179 11.60 2.37 -13.97
N ALA A 180 11.08 2.73 -12.79
CA ALA A 180 10.58 1.78 -11.79
C ALA A 180 9.23 1.14 -12.15
N VAL A 181 8.38 1.83 -12.95
CA VAL A 181 7.03 1.33 -13.31
C VAL A 181 7.00 0.52 -14.61
N LYS A 182 8.10 0.48 -15.36
CA LYS A 182 8.27 -0.37 -16.57
C LYS A 182 8.49 -1.83 -16.19
#